data_be7383a21796f5b1d6a81ded824fb8bb
#
_entry.id   be7383a21796f5b1d6a81ded824fb8bb
#
_cell.length_a   1.000
_cell.length_b   1.000
_cell.length_c   1.000
_cell.angle_alpha   90.00
_cell.angle_beta   90.00
_cell.angle_gamma   90.00
#
_symmetry.space_group_name_H-M   'P 1'
#
loop_
_entity.id
_entity.type
_entity.pdbx_description
1 polymer ?
#
loop_
_entity_poly.entity_id
_entity_poly.type
_entity_poly.pdbx_seq_one_letter_code
_entity_poly.pdbx_strand_id
1 'polypeptide(L)'
;ASAFAMKELGIKGLVFVPEATSSVKVNAIKNSGCEVRFHGEDGVDTENFARDYATKNNLTYLSPYNDFDVISGQGTCGFEIMDQLPDCDVISVSVGGGGLISGISSYAKFSNKALDIIGCQPSNSAVMAHSIDADEILDIESEPTHSDGTAGGIEKGAITFELCKQLIDRFELISENEIIMNLNNFIDNHRMLIEGAASVA
;
A
#
# COMPACT_ATOMS: atom_id res chain seq x y z
N ALA A 1 -4.26 -8.33 -6.24
CA ALA A 1 -5.69 -8.25 -5.87
C ALA A 1 -6.55 -7.95 -7.10
N SER A 2 -6.40 -6.80 -7.79
CA SER A 2 -7.28 -6.38 -8.91
C SER A 2 -7.36 -7.40 -10.04
N ALA A 3 -6.21 -7.96 -10.48
CA ALA A 3 -6.19 -8.98 -11.53
C ALA A 3 -6.94 -10.27 -11.13
N PHE A 4 -6.84 -10.66 -9.86
CA PHE A 4 -7.59 -11.79 -9.32
C PHE A 4 -9.10 -11.48 -9.30
N ALA A 5 -9.51 -10.32 -8.78
CA ALA A 5 -10.91 -9.92 -8.74
C ALA A 5 -11.53 -9.84 -10.15
N MET A 6 -10.81 -9.27 -11.11
CA MET A 6 -11.25 -9.22 -12.50
C MET A 6 -11.47 -10.62 -13.08
N LYS A 7 -10.58 -11.57 -12.78
CA LYS A 7 -10.74 -12.97 -13.20
C LYS A 7 -12.01 -13.60 -12.60
N GLU A 8 -12.20 -13.47 -11.29
CA GLU A 8 -13.37 -14.05 -10.61
C GLU A 8 -14.70 -13.44 -11.09
N LEU A 9 -14.69 -12.16 -11.43
CA LEU A 9 -15.87 -11.43 -11.90
C LEU A 9 -16.07 -11.51 -13.43
N GLY A 10 -15.14 -12.13 -14.17
CA GLY A 10 -15.20 -12.19 -15.64
C GLY A 10 -15.00 -10.84 -16.33
N ILE A 11 -14.35 -9.88 -15.67
CA ILE A 11 -14.09 -8.54 -16.18
C ILE A 11 -12.74 -8.52 -16.89
N LYS A 12 -12.68 -7.91 -18.08
CA LYS A 12 -11.42 -7.69 -18.77
C LYS A 12 -10.70 -6.48 -18.18
N GLY A 13 -9.40 -6.61 -17.93
CA GLY A 13 -8.59 -5.54 -17.41
C GLY A 13 -7.21 -5.47 -18.04
N LEU A 14 -6.64 -4.27 -17.97
CA LEU A 14 -5.28 -3.94 -18.36
C LEU A 14 -4.54 -3.44 -17.14
N VAL A 15 -3.37 -3.99 -16.86
CA VAL A 15 -2.53 -3.59 -15.71
C VAL A 15 -1.24 -2.99 -16.24
N PHE A 16 -0.95 -1.76 -15.84
CA PHE A 16 0.35 -1.13 -16.05
C PHE A 16 1.26 -1.43 -14.87
N VAL A 17 2.52 -1.67 -15.15
CA VAL A 17 3.56 -1.94 -14.16
C VAL A 17 4.87 -1.24 -14.55
N PRO A 18 5.71 -0.82 -13.59
CA PRO A 18 7.05 -0.33 -13.87
C PRO A 18 7.91 -1.33 -14.64
N GLU A 19 8.88 -0.83 -15.42
CA GLU A 19 9.79 -1.67 -16.23
C GLU A 19 10.56 -2.69 -15.38
N ALA A 20 10.94 -2.32 -14.15
CA ALA A 20 11.69 -3.17 -13.23
C ALA A 20 10.83 -4.18 -12.45
N THR A 21 9.53 -4.28 -12.72
CA THR A 21 8.63 -5.18 -11.98
C THR A 21 9.04 -6.64 -12.11
N SER A 22 9.12 -7.35 -10.98
CA SER A 22 9.57 -8.74 -10.94
C SER A 22 8.72 -9.66 -11.83
N SER A 23 9.37 -10.59 -12.51
CA SER A 23 8.71 -11.55 -13.40
C SER A 23 7.66 -12.41 -12.66
N VAL A 24 7.83 -12.64 -11.38
CA VAL A 24 6.87 -13.39 -10.54
C VAL A 24 5.54 -12.63 -10.46
N LYS A 25 5.57 -11.32 -10.16
CA LYS A 25 4.38 -10.46 -10.12
C LYS A 25 3.71 -10.37 -11.49
N VAL A 26 4.50 -10.13 -12.55
CA VAL A 26 4.01 -10.06 -13.94
C VAL A 26 3.32 -11.35 -14.36
N ASN A 27 3.93 -12.50 -14.08
CA ASN A 27 3.35 -13.80 -14.42
C ASN A 27 2.06 -14.09 -13.64
N ALA A 28 1.99 -13.71 -12.37
CA ALA A 28 0.78 -13.85 -11.57
C ALA A 28 -0.40 -13.03 -12.16
N ILE A 29 -0.14 -11.80 -12.61
CA ILE A 29 -1.14 -10.96 -13.29
C ILE A 29 -1.59 -11.59 -14.61
N LYS A 30 -0.64 -12.02 -15.46
CA LYS A 30 -0.95 -12.67 -16.74
C LYS A 30 -1.73 -13.97 -16.55
N ASN A 31 -1.39 -14.77 -15.56
CA ASN A 31 -2.11 -16.01 -15.22
C ASN A 31 -3.56 -15.76 -14.73
N SER A 32 -3.85 -14.55 -14.29
CA SER A 32 -5.22 -14.10 -13.99
C SER A 32 -6.00 -13.66 -15.23
N GLY A 33 -5.40 -13.71 -16.43
CA GLY A 33 -6.05 -13.36 -17.71
C GLY A 33 -6.04 -11.86 -18.03
N CYS A 34 -5.32 -11.05 -17.25
CA CYS A 34 -5.17 -9.63 -17.52
C CYS A 34 -4.04 -9.35 -18.51
N GLU A 35 -4.22 -8.35 -19.37
CA GLU A 35 -3.15 -7.79 -20.17
C GLU A 35 -2.20 -6.99 -19.27
N VAL A 36 -0.90 -7.14 -19.47
CA VAL A 36 0.14 -6.38 -18.74
C VAL A 36 0.92 -5.53 -19.70
N ARG A 37 1.06 -4.25 -19.40
CA ARG A 37 1.93 -3.31 -20.10
C ARG A 37 2.92 -2.68 -19.16
N PHE A 38 4.12 -2.46 -19.65
CA PHE A 38 5.20 -1.83 -18.91
C PHE A 38 5.27 -0.35 -19.22
N HIS A 39 5.47 0.48 -18.22
CA HIS A 39 5.69 1.91 -18.38
C HIS A 39 6.32 2.52 -17.13
N GLY A 40 7.32 3.37 -17.33
CA GLY A 40 7.95 4.15 -16.28
C GLY A 40 8.97 3.38 -15.43
N GLU A 41 9.73 4.12 -14.66
CA GLU A 41 10.79 3.58 -13.80
C GLU A 41 10.25 3.25 -12.41
N ASP A 42 9.24 4.00 -11.96
CA ASP A 42 8.63 3.83 -10.64
C ASP A 42 7.09 3.73 -10.66
N GLY A 43 6.49 3.62 -9.47
CA GLY A 43 5.05 3.49 -9.29
C GLY A 43 4.30 4.75 -9.75
N VAL A 44 4.77 5.95 -9.39
CA VAL A 44 4.08 7.22 -9.66
C VAL A 44 4.05 7.52 -11.15
N ASP A 45 5.15 7.29 -11.87
CA ASP A 45 5.18 7.44 -13.33
C ASP A 45 4.18 6.50 -14.01
N THR A 46 4.15 5.24 -13.55
CA THR A 46 3.24 4.22 -14.07
C THR A 46 1.78 4.59 -13.80
N GLU A 47 1.46 5.08 -12.60
CA GLU A 47 0.12 5.48 -12.17
C GLU A 47 -0.39 6.68 -12.98
N ASN A 48 0.43 7.71 -13.14
CA ASN A 48 0.11 8.89 -13.96
C ASN A 48 -0.18 8.48 -15.41
N PHE A 49 0.68 7.66 -15.98
CA PHE A 49 0.47 7.16 -17.36
C PHE A 49 -0.81 6.32 -17.48
N ALA A 50 -1.06 5.43 -16.52
CA ALA A 50 -2.25 4.57 -16.55
C ALA A 50 -3.54 5.38 -16.44
N ARG A 51 -3.55 6.43 -15.59
CA ARG A 51 -4.67 7.37 -15.44
C ARG A 51 -4.95 8.12 -16.75
N ASP A 52 -3.89 8.65 -17.36
CA ASP A 52 -3.98 9.34 -18.64
C ASP A 52 -4.47 8.43 -19.76
N TYR A 53 -3.95 7.20 -19.80
CA TYR A 53 -4.37 6.18 -20.75
C TYR A 53 -5.85 5.83 -20.58
N ALA A 54 -6.31 5.63 -19.36
CA ALA A 54 -7.72 5.34 -19.07
C ALA A 54 -8.63 6.49 -19.54
N THR A 55 -8.25 7.73 -19.25
CA THR A 55 -8.99 8.93 -19.65
C THR A 55 -9.09 9.03 -21.19
N LYS A 56 -7.98 8.86 -21.89
CA LYS A 56 -7.92 8.94 -23.36
C LYS A 56 -8.72 7.83 -24.06
N ASN A 57 -8.87 6.67 -23.40
CA ASN A 57 -9.56 5.51 -23.96
C ASN A 57 -10.97 5.30 -23.38
N ASN A 58 -11.47 6.23 -22.57
CA ASN A 58 -12.76 6.15 -21.90
C ASN A 58 -12.92 4.85 -21.06
N LEU A 59 -11.86 4.53 -20.30
CA LEU A 59 -11.81 3.38 -19.40
C LEU A 59 -11.88 3.84 -17.95
N THR A 60 -12.33 2.97 -17.08
CA THR A 60 -12.26 3.20 -15.64
C THR A 60 -10.82 3.00 -15.16
N TYR A 61 -10.23 4.01 -14.51
CA TYR A 61 -8.96 3.90 -13.82
C TYR A 61 -9.20 3.42 -12.39
N LEU A 62 -8.45 2.43 -11.96
CA LEU A 62 -8.43 1.95 -10.59
C LEU A 62 -7.07 2.28 -9.98
N SER A 63 -7.03 3.25 -9.08
CA SER A 63 -5.82 3.59 -8.33
C SER A 63 -5.49 2.51 -7.31
N PRO A 64 -4.20 2.20 -7.06
CA PRO A 64 -3.82 1.25 -6.02
C PRO A 64 -4.10 1.75 -4.59
N TYR A 65 -4.26 3.05 -4.36
CA TYR A 65 -4.47 3.64 -3.04
C TYR A 65 -5.30 4.94 -3.03
N ASN A 66 -5.18 5.77 -4.07
CA ASN A 66 -5.79 7.10 -4.13
C ASN A 66 -7.21 7.04 -4.73
N ASP A 67 -8.10 6.31 -4.07
CA ASP A 67 -9.48 6.10 -4.48
C ASP A 67 -10.33 5.73 -3.25
N PHE A 68 -11.47 6.38 -3.06
CA PHE A 68 -12.34 6.14 -1.89
C PHE A 68 -12.91 4.72 -1.84
N ASP A 69 -13.23 4.12 -2.98
CA ASP A 69 -13.76 2.76 -3.02
C ASP A 69 -12.66 1.74 -2.66
N VAL A 70 -11.42 1.99 -3.13
CA VAL A 70 -10.26 1.18 -2.75
C VAL A 70 -9.97 1.32 -1.26
N ILE A 71 -9.93 2.54 -0.71
CA ILE A 71 -9.72 2.79 0.72
C ILE A 71 -10.82 2.11 1.55
N SER A 72 -12.08 2.21 1.12
CA SER A 72 -13.20 1.56 1.79
C SER A 72 -13.07 0.04 1.78
N GLY A 73 -12.61 -0.54 0.66
CA GLY A 73 -12.28 -1.95 0.57
C GLY A 73 -11.19 -2.37 1.57
N GLN A 74 -10.13 -1.56 1.72
CA GLN A 74 -9.10 -1.80 2.74
C GLN A 74 -9.63 -1.66 4.17
N GLY A 75 -10.66 -0.83 4.37
CA GLY A 75 -11.34 -0.68 5.66
C GLY A 75 -11.98 -1.96 6.19
N THR A 76 -12.26 -2.95 5.33
CA THR A 76 -12.73 -4.27 5.76
C THR A 76 -11.74 -5.00 6.66
N CYS A 77 -10.44 -4.79 6.46
CA CYS A 77 -9.41 -5.30 7.39
C CYS A 77 -9.59 -4.69 8.78
N GLY A 78 -9.83 -3.37 8.86
CA GLY A 78 -10.10 -2.69 10.13
C GLY A 78 -11.36 -3.22 10.82
N PHE A 79 -12.41 -3.46 10.04
CA PHE A 79 -13.63 -4.09 10.55
C PHE A 79 -13.35 -5.46 11.17
N GLU A 80 -12.66 -6.35 10.45
CA GLU A 80 -12.36 -7.70 10.92
C GLU A 80 -11.43 -7.69 12.14
N ILE A 81 -10.43 -6.80 12.19
CA ILE A 81 -9.55 -6.64 13.35
C ILE A 81 -10.36 -6.26 14.59
N MET A 82 -11.22 -5.24 14.48
CA MET A 82 -12.03 -4.78 15.62
C MET A 82 -13.10 -5.78 16.05
N ASP A 83 -13.59 -6.62 15.13
CA ASP A 83 -14.51 -7.72 15.45
C ASP A 83 -13.80 -8.86 16.19
N GLN A 84 -12.58 -9.22 15.76
CA GLN A 84 -11.79 -10.31 16.35
C GLN A 84 -11.05 -9.90 17.62
N LEU A 85 -10.65 -8.64 17.73
CA LEU A 85 -9.87 -8.08 18.84
C LEU A 85 -10.48 -6.76 19.33
N PRO A 86 -11.68 -6.79 19.95
CA PRO A 86 -12.41 -5.57 20.34
C PRO A 86 -11.68 -4.72 21.40
N ASP A 87 -10.79 -5.32 22.20
CA ASP A 87 -9.98 -4.66 23.23
C ASP A 87 -8.58 -4.26 22.72
N CYS A 88 -8.40 -4.15 21.39
CA CYS A 88 -7.15 -3.74 20.80
C CYS A 88 -6.85 -2.28 21.12
N ASP A 89 -5.65 -2.00 21.65
CA ASP A 89 -5.20 -0.64 21.99
C ASP A 89 -4.34 0.00 20.90
N VAL A 90 -3.67 -0.83 20.08
CA VAL A 90 -2.69 -0.38 19.08
C VAL A 90 -2.82 -1.22 17.81
N ILE A 91 -2.82 -0.57 16.66
CA ILE A 91 -2.67 -1.24 15.35
C ILE A 91 -1.47 -0.64 14.64
N SER A 92 -0.47 -1.47 14.29
CA SER A 92 0.63 -1.09 13.40
C SER A 92 0.34 -1.54 11.98
N VAL A 93 0.63 -0.68 11.00
CA VAL A 93 0.32 -0.94 9.59
C VAL A 93 1.47 -0.46 8.72
N SER A 94 1.91 -1.30 7.78
CA SER A 94 2.88 -0.91 6.75
C SER A 94 2.29 0.12 5.80
N VAL A 95 3.05 1.17 5.48
CA VAL A 95 2.58 2.31 4.70
C VAL A 95 3.44 2.49 3.45
N GLY A 96 2.80 2.46 2.28
CA GLY A 96 3.32 2.97 1.02
C GLY A 96 2.52 4.22 0.63
N GLY A 97 1.64 4.12 -0.37
CA GLY A 97 0.72 5.20 -0.78
C GLY A 97 -0.43 5.50 0.19
N GLY A 98 -0.51 4.82 1.33
CA GLY A 98 -1.43 5.13 2.42
C GLY A 98 -2.83 4.51 2.32
N GLY A 99 -3.16 3.75 1.26
CA GLY A 99 -4.52 3.20 1.07
C GLY A 99 -4.95 2.25 2.16
N LEU A 100 -4.10 1.27 2.51
CA LEU A 100 -4.39 0.27 3.54
C LEU A 100 -4.60 0.91 4.91
N ILE A 101 -3.64 1.71 5.35
CA ILE A 101 -3.71 2.33 6.68
C ILE A 101 -4.86 3.33 6.78
N SER A 102 -5.16 4.08 5.70
CA SER A 102 -6.32 4.98 5.67
C SER A 102 -7.64 4.22 5.86
N GLY A 103 -7.79 3.07 5.21
CA GLY A 103 -8.98 2.23 5.37
C GLY A 103 -9.10 1.64 6.77
N ILE A 104 -8.04 0.99 7.26
CA ILE A 104 -8.00 0.39 8.61
C ILE A 104 -8.27 1.45 9.68
N SER A 105 -7.54 2.57 9.66
CA SER A 105 -7.65 3.59 10.68
C SER A 105 -8.99 4.31 10.66
N SER A 106 -9.58 4.53 9.49
CA SER A 106 -10.92 5.13 9.39
C SER A 106 -11.96 4.30 10.14
N TYR A 107 -11.96 2.98 9.95
CA TYR A 107 -12.90 2.12 10.66
C TYR A 107 -12.52 1.95 12.14
N ALA A 108 -11.26 1.68 12.45
CA ALA A 108 -10.81 1.41 13.81
C ALA A 108 -11.02 2.62 14.73
N LYS A 109 -10.67 3.84 14.30
CA LYS A 109 -10.90 5.07 15.09
C LYS A 109 -12.38 5.47 15.15
N PHE A 110 -13.20 5.09 14.17
CA PHE A 110 -14.65 5.23 14.29
C PHE A 110 -15.19 4.33 15.42
N SER A 111 -14.69 3.10 15.53
CA SER A 111 -15.10 2.12 16.55
C SER A 111 -14.52 2.44 17.93
N ASN A 112 -13.26 2.85 18.00
CA ASN A 112 -12.55 3.20 19.25
C ASN A 112 -11.61 4.39 19.01
N LYS A 113 -12.01 5.59 19.44
CA LYS A 113 -11.23 6.82 19.26
C LYS A 113 -9.92 6.86 20.05
N ALA A 114 -9.78 6.05 21.09
CA ALA A 114 -8.58 6.00 21.91
C ALA A 114 -7.51 5.03 21.37
N LEU A 115 -7.84 4.29 20.31
CA LEU A 115 -6.92 3.34 19.71
C LEU A 115 -5.77 4.07 18.99
N ASP A 116 -4.54 3.64 19.26
CA ASP A 116 -3.34 4.15 18.60
C ASP A 116 -3.13 3.49 17.23
N ILE A 117 -2.89 4.31 16.22
CA ILE A 117 -2.50 3.85 14.86
C ILE A 117 -1.05 4.22 14.61
N ILE A 118 -0.23 3.21 14.33
CA ILE A 118 1.18 3.37 14.02
C ILE A 118 1.39 3.09 12.53
N GLY A 119 1.87 4.08 11.79
CA GLY A 119 2.34 3.90 10.41
C GLY A 119 3.79 3.41 10.42
N CYS A 120 4.06 2.29 9.75
CA CYS A 120 5.41 1.73 9.66
C CYS A 120 5.92 1.85 8.23
N GLN A 121 7.10 2.47 8.04
CA GLN A 121 7.73 2.59 6.72
C GLN A 121 9.19 2.14 6.78
N PRO A 122 9.73 1.55 5.68
CA PRO A 122 11.17 1.34 5.59
C PRO A 122 11.89 2.70 5.57
N SER A 123 12.97 2.83 6.33
CA SER A 123 13.77 4.07 6.36
C SER A 123 14.26 4.50 4.97
N ASN A 124 14.47 3.53 4.07
CA ASN A 124 14.92 3.76 2.71
C ASN A 124 13.81 4.28 1.76
N SER A 125 12.54 4.26 2.20
CA SER A 125 11.40 4.75 1.41
C SER A 125 10.28 5.24 2.33
N ALA A 126 10.55 6.29 3.11
CA ALA A 126 9.64 6.83 4.11
C ALA A 126 8.89 8.09 3.62
N VAL A 127 8.43 8.08 2.36
CA VAL A 127 7.90 9.27 1.69
C VAL A 127 6.67 9.83 2.42
N MET A 128 5.74 8.99 2.90
CA MET A 128 4.54 9.45 3.61
C MET A 128 4.90 10.12 4.95
N ALA A 129 5.78 9.53 5.74
CA ALA A 129 6.20 10.08 7.02
C ALA A 129 6.85 11.47 6.84
N HIS A 130 7.82 11.56 5.94
CA HIS A 130 8.49 12.83 5.65
C HIS A 130 7.56 13.89 5.05
N SER A 131 6.59 13.46 4.22
CA SER A 131 5.58 14.37 3.65
C SER A 131 4.66 14.94 4.72
N ILE A 132 4.25 14.13 5.69
CA ILE A 132 3.42 14.59 6.82
C ILE A 132 4.20 15.55 7.72
N ASP A 133 5.47 15.26 8.00
CA ASP A 133 6.34 16.15 8.78
C ASP A 133 6.56 17.52 8.08
N ALA A 134 6.62 17.51 6.75
CA ALA A 134 6.78 18.73 5.92
C ALA A 134 5.45 19.45 5.64
N ASP A 135 4.31 18.84 5.98
CA ASP A 135 2.97 19.34 5.65
C ASP A 135 2.68 19.47 4.14
N GLU A 136 3.42 18.74 3.32
CA GLU A 136 3.25 18.69 1.85
C GLU A 136 3.77 17.36 1.29
N ILE A 137 3.20 16.91 0.16
CA ILE A 137 3.69 15.71 -0.53
C ILE A 137 5.05 16.01 -1.16
N LEU A 138 6.08 15.34 -0.64
CA LEU A 138 7.45 15.47 -1.10
C LEU A 138 7.74 14.51 -2.26
N ASP A 139 8.57 14.98 -3.19
CA ASP A 139 9.13 14.16 -4.26
C ASP A 139 10.54 13.69 -3.80
N ILE A 140 10.58 12.54 -3.14
CA ILE A 140 11.81 11.98 -2.57
C ILE A 140 12.10 10.66 -3.28
N GLU A 141 13.30 10.53 -3.80
CA GLU A 141 13.79 9.28 -4.37
C GLU A 141 13.92 8.22 -3.28
N SER A 142 13.37 7.04 -3.54
CA SER A 142 13.48 5.90 -2.63
C SER A 142 14.77 5.14 -2.89
N GLU A 143 15.46 4.74 -1.83
CA GLU A 143 16.59 3.82 -1.90
C GLU A 143 16.09 2.36 -1.95
N PRO A 144 16.95 1.41 -2.37
CA PRO A 144 16.58 0.00 -2.37
C PRO A 144 16.15 -0.49 -0.98
N THR A 145 15.02 -1.20 -0.94
CA THR A 145 14.45 -1.76 0.29
C THR A 145 13.93 -3.18 0.08
N HIS A 146 13.97 -4.00 1.12
CA HIS A 146 13.31 -5.31 1.17
C HIS A 146 11.78 -5.18 1.23
N SER A 147 11.26 -4.01 1.55
CA SER A 147 9.84 -3.69 1.53
C SER A 147 9.39 -3.14 0.17
N ASP A 148 9.66 -3.87 -0.91
CA ASP A 148 9.35 -3.45 -2.27
C ASP A 148 7.84 -3.15 -2.50
N GLY A 149 6.98 -3.75 -1.71
CA GLY A 149 5.52 -3.54 -1.77
C GLY A 149 5.05 -2.19 -1.23
N THR A 150 5.90 -1.48 -0.45
CA THR A 150 5.60 -0.14 0.08
C THR A 150 6.51 0.95 -0.49
N ALA A 151 7.52 0.57 -1.27
CA ALA A 151 8.49 1.50 -1.84
C ALA A 151 7.86 2.38 -2.94
N GLY A 152 8.28 3.63 -2.97
CA GLY A 152 7.92 4.59 -4.01
C GLY A 152 7.30 5.87 -3.49
N GLY A 153 7.04 6.79 -4.42
CA GLY A 153 6.45 8.09 -4.15
C GLY A 153 4.94 8.04 -3.87
N ILE A 154 4.39 9.23 -3.67
CA ILE A 154 2.94 9.45 -3.51
C ILE A 154 2.52 10.42 -4.60
N GLU A 155 1.43 10.11 -5.31
CA GLU A 155 0.93 11.02 -6.34
C GLU A 155 0.45 12.34 -5.75
N LYS A 156 0.67 13.44 -6.47
CA LYS A 156 0.26 14.78 -6.02
C LYS A 156 -1.25 14.85 -5.85
N GLY A 157 -1.68 15.40 -4.70
CA GLY A 157 -3.11 15.51 -4.36
C GLY A 157 -3.76 14.20 -3.93
N ALA A 158 -2.97 13.21 -3.55
CA ALA A 158 -3.51 11.95 -3.01
C ALA A 158 -4.38 12.21 -1.77
N ILE A 159 -5.61 11.70 -1.80
CA ILE A 159 -6.54 11.79 -0.65
C ILE A 159 -6.02 11.06 0.58
N THR A 160 -5.18 10.04 0.37
CA THR A 160 -4.54 9.29 1.44
C THR A 160 -3.57 10.11 2.27
N PHE A 161 -2.94 11.16 1.70
CA PHE A 161 -2.09 12.07 2.45
C PHE A 161 -2.84 12.74 3.60
N GLU A 162 -3.98 13.35 3.31
CA GLU A 162 -4.80 14.01 4.32
C GLU A 162 -5.39 13.02 5.32
N LEU A 163 -5.78 11.82 4.88
CA LEU A 163 -6.28 10.77 5.77
C LEU A 163 -5.18 10.27 6.70
N CYS A 164 -3.98 10.00 6.20
CA CYS A 164 -2.83 9.59 7.01
C CYS A 164 -2.46 10.66 8.03
N LYS A 165 -2.40 11.93 7.63
CA LYS A 165 -2.11 13.06 8.51
C LYS A 165 -3.11 13.21 9.65
N GLN A 166 -4.40 12.88 9.42
CA GLN A 166 -5.46 12.99 10.43
C GLN A 166 -5.61 11.77 11.33
N LEU A 167 -5.29 10.58 10.82
CA LEU A 167 -5.66 9.31 11.46
C LEU A 167 -4.50 8.55 12.07
N ILE A 168 -3.27 8.81 11.61
CA ILE A 168 -2.06 8.14 12.14
C ILE A 168 -1.53 8.95 13.32
N ASP A 169 -1.31 8.27 14.45
CA ASP A 169 -0.83 8.93 15.67
C ASP A 169 0.68 9.15 15.64
N ARG A 170 1.43 8.22 15.04
CA ARG A 170 2.87 8.33 14.83
C ARG A 170 3.37 7.42 13.71
N PHE A 171 4.55 7.74 13.21
CA PHE A 171 5.30 6.87 12.28
C PHE A 171 6.51 6.26 12.98
N GLU A 172 6.78 4.99 12.62
CA GLU A 172 8.02 4.29 12.94
C GLU A 172 8.77 3.99 11.64
N LEU A 173 10.06 4.35 11.60
CA LEU A 173 10.93 4.10 10.45
C LEU A 173 11.80 2.89 10.73
N ILE A 174 11.63 1.85 9.92
CA ILE A 174 12.21 0.53 10.12
C ILE A 174 13.42 0.36 9.21
N SER A 175 14.56 0.02 9.79
CA SER A 175 15.79 -0.22 9.02
C SER A 175 15.74 -1.53 8.25
N GLU A 176 16.53 -1.64 7.18
CA GLU A 176 16.61 -2.86 6.36
C GLU A 176 17.04 -4.09 7.18
N ASN A 177 17.91 -3.89 8.17
CA ASN A 177 18.30 -4.97 9.07
C ASN A 177 17.14 -5.49 9.95
N GLU A 178 16.30 -4.60 10.44
CA GLU A 178 15.11 -4.96 11.21
C GLU A 178 14.09 -5.69 10.34
N ILE A 179 13.89 -5.23 9.09
CA ILE A 179 13.01 -5.92 8.12
C ILE A 179 13.46 -7.36 7.91
N ILE A 180 14.76 -7.59 7.63
CA ILE A 180 15.32 -8.92 7.44
C ILE A 180 15.21 -9.77 8.72
N MET A 181 15.50 -9.18 9.87
CA MET A 181 15.39 -9.86 11.16
C MET A 181 13.94 -10.30 11.43
N ASN A 182 12.98 -9.43 11.18
CA ASN A 182 11.55 -9.72 11.37
C ASN A 182 11.03 -10.78 10.40
N LEU A 183 11.47 -10.76 9.14
CA LEU A 183 11.18 -11.83 8.17
C LEU A 183 11.63 -13.20 8.70
N ASN A 184 12.88 -13.29 9.15
CA ASN A 184 13.43 -14.53 9.69
C ASN A 184 12.69 -14.98 10.96
N ASN A 185 12.45 -14.06 11.90
CA ASN A 185 11.71 -14.33 13.13
C ASN A 185 10.29 -14.83 12.85
N PHE A 186 9.61 -14.24 11.85
CA PHE A 186 8.26 -14.67 11.49
C PHE A 186 8.26 -16.09 10.92
N ILE A 187 9.19 -16.41 10.01
CA ILE A 187 9.34 -17.75 9.46
C ILE A 187 9.64 -18.77 10.59
N ASP A 188 10.54 -18.43 11.50
CA ASP A 188 10.96 -19.35 12.57
C ASP A 188 9.86 -19.61 13.59
N ASN A 189 9.09 -18.59 13.93
CA ASN A 189 8.04 -18.70 14.95
C ASN A 189 6.71 -19.23 14.39
N HIS A 190 6.34 -18.85 13.17
CA HIS A 190 5.02 -19.15 12.60
C HIS A 190 5.05 -20.18 11.48
N ARG A 191 6.23 -20.55 10.96
CA ARG A 191 6.39 -21.48 9.82
C ARG A 191 5.61 -21.03 8.57
N MET A 192 5.50 -19.74 8.39
CA MET A 192 4.81 -19.10 7.27
C MET A 192 5.75 -18.13 6.57
N LEU A 193 5.53 -17.95 5.27
CA LEU A 193 6.23 -16.94 4.47
C LEU A 193 5.40 -15.68 4.41
N ILE A 194 6.05 -14.55 4.64
CA ILE A 194 5.47 -13.21 4.42
C ILE A 194 6.38 -12.44 3.45
N GLU A 195 5.83 -11.41 2.83
CA GLU A 195 6.62 -10.48 2.00
C GLU A 195 7.33 -9.44 2.88
N GLY A 196 8.36 -8.77 2.32
CA GLY A 196 9.12 -7.75 3.04
C GLY A 196 8.25 -6.62 3.57
N ALA A 197 7.25 -6.18 2.80
CA ALA A 197 6.32 -5.15 3.23
C ALA A 197 5.53 -5.53 4.50
N ALA A 198 5.15 -6.81 4.65
CA ALA A 198 4.45 -7.28 5.84
C ALA A 198 5.33 -7.32 7.10
N SER A 199 6.65 -7.39 6.94
CA SER A 199 7.59 -7.43 8.08
C SER A 199 7.98 -6.05 8.62
N VAL A 200 7.47 -4.98 8.01
CA VAL A 200 7.72 -3.59 8.44
C VAL A 200 6.84 -3.19 9.63
N ALA A 201 5.66 -3.80 9.79
CA ALA A 201 4.66 -3.43 10.80
C ALA A 201 4.70 -4.23 12.11
#